data_a76077e8497b8cb4812c25a568ae96c5
#
_entry.id   a76077e8497b8cb4812c25a568ae96c5
#
_cell.length_a   1.000
_cell.length_b   1.000
_cell.length_c   1.000
_cell.angle_alpha   90.00
_cell.angle_beta   90.00
_cell.angle_gamma   90.00
#
_symmetry.space_group_name_H-M   'P 1'
#
loop_
_entity.id
_entity.type
_entity.pdbx_description
1 polymer ?
#
loop_
_entity_poly.entity_id
_entity_poly.type
_entity_poly.pdbx_seq_one_letter_code
_entity_poly.pdbx_strand_id
1 'polypeptide(L)'
;MIRHLAIMGIVLITLPLMNISAQKAEKSIGIQLWSVRDDMKKDAAGTIKQLGEMGYTFVEAAGYADGQFYGMSPEAFSKLLNANGLSFTASHCGHPLPDKEQWEATMQWWDQCIDAHARAGAKYIVQASMDKKGYGSLADLKRYCDYFNAVGEKCNAEGIRFGYHNHDKEFEEVDGMVRYDYMLQNTDPDKVMFQLDLYWIMKGGKEATAYFEQYPKRFELWHVKDEMELGQSGKMDFEPIFKKAELAGMKDIIVEVERYNYTPLESVERSLSFLMEAPYVK
;
A
#
# COMPACT_ATOMS: atom_id res chain seq x y z
N MET A 1 -89.40 -6.01 4.31
CA MET A 1 -88.19 -5.12 4.34
C MET A 1 -87.07 -5.85 5.07
N ILE A 2 -86.15 -6.48 4.34
CA ILE A 2 -85.00 -7.23 4.90
C ILE A 2 -83.73 -6.35 4.71
N ARG A 3 -83.12 -5.88 5.81
CA ARG A 3 -81.94 -5.13 5.80
C ARG A 3 -80.70 -6.09 5.75
N HIS A 4 -79.92 -6.01 4.69
CA HIS A 4 -78.65 -6.71 4.59
C HIS A 4 -77.56 -5.89 5.32
N LEU A 5 -76.95 -6.50 6.33
CA LEU A 5 -75.76 -5.97 6.98
C LEU A 5 -74.49 -6.47 6.17
N ALA A 6 -73.75 -5.57 5.58
CA ALA A 6 -72.48 -5.90 4.98
C ALA A 6 -71.38 -5.83 6.05
N ILE A 7 -70.70 -6.94 6.32
CA ILE A 7 -69.54 -7.04 7.20
C ILE A 7 -68.35 -6.79 6.35
N MET A 8 -67.66 -5.64 6.59
CA MET A 8 -66.42 -5.27 5.93
C MET A 8 -65.26 -5.88 6.74
N GLY A 9 -64.69 -6.94 6.21
CA GLY A 9 -63.51 -7.59 6.80
C GLY A 9 -62.23 -6.73 6.56
N ILE A 10 -61.60 -6.31 7.64
CA ILE A 10 -60.28 -5.66 7.58
C ILE A 10 -59.21 -6.73 7.49
N VAL A 11 -58.55 -6.84 6.34
CA VAL A 11 -57.39 -7.69 6.16
C VAL A 11 -56.15 -6.91 6.65
N LEU A 12 -55.62 -7.29 7.81
CA LEU A 12 -54.32 -6.81 8.30
C LEU A 12 -53.21 -7.50 7.48
N ILE A 13 -52.57 -6.75 6.57
CA ILE A 13 -51.35 -7.19 5.90
C ILE A 13 -50.20 -6.95 6.85
N THR A 14 -49.68 -7.97 7.49
CA THR A 14 -48.43 -7.95 8.25
C THR A 14 -47.28 -8.04 7.28
N LEU A 15 -46.60 -6.91 7.01
CA LEU A 15 -45.32 -6.88 6.30
C LEU A 15 -44.25 -7.49 7.21
N PRO A 16 -43.43 -8.45 6.73
CA PRO A 16 -42.33 -8.95 7.50
C PRO A 16 -41.28 -7.82 7.63
N LEU A 17 -40.90 -7.49 8.87
CA LEU A 17 -39.75 -6.66 9.17
C LEU A 17 -38.49 -7.40 8.65
N MET A 18 -38.01 -7.03 7.48
CA MET A 18 -36.68 -7.43 7.04
C MET A 18 -35.70 -6.79 8.02
N ASN A 19 -35.08 -7.60 8.88
CA ASN A 19 -33.87 -7.22 9.60
C ASN A 19 -32.77 -6.96 8.57
N ILE A 20 -32.60 -5.71 8.16
CA ILE A 20 -31.41 -5.26 7.45
C ILE A 20 -30.31 -5.27 8.52
N SER A 21 -29.64 -6.41 8.68
CA SER A 21 -28.34 -6.47 9.30
C SER A 21 -27.44 -5.55 8.47
N ALA A 22 -27.02 -4.42 9.01
CA ALA A 22 -26.01 -3.60 8.38
C ALA A 22 -24.76 -4.49 8.23
N GLN A 23 -24.51 -4.97 7.01
CA GLN A 23 -23.33 -5.73 6.68
C GLN A 23 -22.16 -4.77 6.93
N LYS A 24 -21.37 -5.05 7.98
CA LYS A 24 -20.17 -4.29 8.29
C LYS A 24 -19.31 -4.31 7.02
N ALA A 25 -18.97 -3.14 6.48
CA ALA A 25 -18.12 -3.06 5.30
C ALA A 25 -16.88 -3.90 5.57
N GLU A 26 -16.56 -4.81 4.67
CA GLU A 26 -15.40 -5.67 4.78
C GLU A 26 -14.16 -4.79 4.61
N LYS A 27 -13.24 -4.85 5.58
CA LYS A 27 -12.01 -4.05 5.56
C LYS A 27 -11.11 -4.56 4.43
N SER A 28 -10.64 -3.64 3.57
CA SER A 28 -9.68 -3.97 2.53
C SER A 28 -8.26 -3.76 3.06
N ILE A 29 -7.54 -4.85 3.29
CA ILE A 29 -6.18 -4.84 3.85
C ILE A 29 -5.26 -5.63 2.94
N GLY A 30 -4.16 -4.99 2.53
CA GLY A 30 -3.12 -5.59 1.72
C GLY A 30 -1.95 -6.15 2.53
N ILE A 31 -1.13 -6.94 1.86
CA ILE A 31 0.11 -7.50 2.40
C ILE A 31 1.30 -7.18 1.48
N GLN A 32 2.39 -6.67 2.08
CA GLN A 32 3.68 -6.58 1.40
C GLN A 32 4.33 -7.98 1.38
N LEU A 33 4.54 -8.55 0.19
CA LEU A 33 5.05 -9.92 0.04
C LEU A 33 6.51 -10.09 0.52
N TRP A 34 7.23 -9.01 0.76
CA TRP A 34 8.52 -9.06 1.45
C TRP A 34 8.40 -9.64 2.86
N SER A 35 7.25 -9.48 3.49
CA SER A 35 6.95 -10.04 4.81
C SER A 35 6.95 -11.57 4.84
N VAL A 36 6.79 -12.21 3.71
CA VAL A 36 6.80 -13.68 3.54
C VAL A 36 7.77 -14.10 2.43
N ARG A 37 8.85 -13.32 2.25
CA ARG A 37 9.82 -13.46 1.13
C ARG A 37 10.43 -14.85 1.00
N ASP A 38 10.68 -15.52 2.12
CA ASP A 38 11.29 -16.86 2.10
C ASP A 38 10.24 -17.93 1.73
N ASP A 39 8.99 -17.76 2.16
CA ASP A 39 7.88 -18.62 1.77
C ASP A 39 7.54 -18.40 0.27
N MET A 40 7.50 -17.15 -0.19
CA MET A 40 7.34 -16.80 -1.62
C MET A 40 8.44 -17.40 -2.49
N LYS A 41 9.68 -17.38 -2.05
CA LYS A 41 10.82 -17.98 -2.76
C LYS A 41 10.70 -19.50 -2.84
N LYS A 42 10.18 -20.13 -1.80
CA LYS A 42 10.05 -21.59 -1.68
C LYS A 42 8.85 -22.12 -2.47
N ASP A 43 7.69 -21.49 -2.32
CA ASP A 43 6.42 -21.85 -2.96
C ASP A 43 5.50 -20.62 -3.06
N ALA A 44 5.66 -19.85 -4.13
CA ALA A 44 4.86 -18.65 -4.33
C ALA A 44 3.36 -18.95 -4.43
N ALA A 45 2.98 -20.05 -5.10
CA ALA A 45 1.57 -20.38 -5.29
C ALA A 45 0.88 -20.80 -3.97
N GLY A 46 1.55 -21.63 -3.18
CA GLY A 46 1.06 -22.04 -1.87
C GLY A 46 1.00 -20.88 -0.88
N THR A 47 2.00 -19.98 -0.90
CA THR A 47 2.02 -18.79 -0.05
C THR A 47 0.88 -17.82 -0.38
N ILE A 48 0.67 -17.52 -1.67
CA ILE A 48 -0.42 -16.66 -2.14
C ILE A 48 -1.78 -17.25 -1.75
N LYS A 49 -1.96 -18.57 -1.88
CA LYS A 49 -3.18 -19.23 -1.45
C LYS A 49 -3.44 -19.03 0.05
N GLN A 50 -2.43 -19.26 0.91
CA GLN A 50 -2.58 -19.06 2.35
C GLN A 50 -2.92 -17.60 2.70
N LEU A 51 -2.30 -16.62 2.06
CA LEU A 51 -2.60 -15.19 2.28
C LEU A 51 -4.06 -14.86 1.93
N GLY A 52 -4.59 -15.40 0.83
CA GLY A 52 -6.01 -15.27 0.48
C GLY A 52 -6.93 -15.96 1.50
N GLU A 53 -6.58 -17.16 1.96
CA GLU A 53 -7.33 -17.90 2.99
C GLU A 53 -7.33 -17.19 4.36
N MET A 54 -6.27 -16.43 4.70
CA MET A 54 -6.21 -15.58 5.90
C MET A 54 -7.18 -14.39 5.83
N GLY A 55 -7.53 -13.92 4.62
CA GLY A 55 -8.45 -12.80 4.41
C GLY A 55 -7.80 -11.49 3.97
N TYR A 56 -6.52 -11.50 3.55
CA TYR A 56 -5.97 -10.38 2.79
C TYR A 56 -6.74 -10.19 1.49
N THR A 57 -6.87 -8.96 1.01
CA THR A 57 -7.66 -8.64 -0.18
C THR A 57 -6.82 -8.26 -1.39
N PHE A 58 -5.57 -7.85 -1.16
CA PHE A 58 -4.63 -7.51 -2.21
C PHE A 58 -3.19 -7.68 -1.74
N VAL A 59 -2.27 -7.65 -2.71
CA VAL A 59 -0.83 -7.74 -2.44
C VAL A 59 -0.09 -6.52 -2.97
N GLU A 60 1.02 -6.22 -2.29
CA GLU A 60 2.12 -5.45 -2.82
C GLU A 60 3.29 -6.40 -3.07
N ALA A 61 3.73 -6.49 -4.34
CA ALA A 61 4.83 -7.37 -4.72
C ALA A 61 6.21 -6.75 -4.37
N ALA A 62 7.21 -7.61 -4.19
CA ALA A 62 8.62 -7.21 -4.03
C ALA A 62 9.55 -8.09 -4.88
N GLY A 63 9.02 -8.73 -5.91
CA GLY A 63 9.72 -9.73 -6.72
C GLY A 63 9.66 -9.50 -8.23
N TYR A 64 9.69 -8.23 -8.67
CA TYR A 64 9.78 -7.90 -10.09
C TYR A 64 11.23 -8.05 -10.61
N ALA A 65 11.40 -8.76 -11.72
CA ALA A 65 12.64 -8.83 -12.47
C ALA A 65 12.35 -9.17 -13.94
N ASP A 66 13.00 -8.47 -14.86
CA ASP A 66 12.97 -8.76 -16.30
C ASP A 66 11.57 -8.99 -16.89
N GLY A 67 10.61 -8.14 -16.53
CA GLY A 67 9.22 -8.22 -17.00
C GLY A 67 8.37 -9.29 -16.31
N GLN A 68 8.85 -9.90 -15.23
CA GLN A 68 8.20 -11.00 -14.53
C GLN A 68 8.02 -10.68 -13.03
N PHE A 69 7.02 -11.30 -12.40
CA PHE A 69 6.78 -11.27 -10.97
C PHE A 69 7.00 -12.67 -10.39
N TYR A 70 8.00 -12.83 -9.53
CA TYR A 70 8.37 -14.13 -8.95
C TYR A 70 8.57 -15.23 -10.02
N GLY A 71 9.13 -14.87 -11.17
CA GLY A 71 9.36 -15.78 -12.31
C GLY A 71 8.13 -16.11 -13.15
N MET A 72 6.99 -15.46 -12.90
CA MET A 72 5.75 -15.60 -13.66
C MET A 72 5.54 -14.41 -14.60
N SER A 73 4.89 -14.65 -15.76
CA SER A 73 4.44 -13.52 -16.59
C SER A 73 3.42 -12.66 -15.85
N PRO A 74 3.24 -11.37 -16.22
CA PRO A 74 2.26 -10.49 -15.61
C PRO A 74 0.86 -11.10 -15.51
N GLU A 75 0.39 -11.73 -16.60
CA GLU A 75 -0.94 -12.34 -16.66
C GLU A 75 -1.03 -13.60 -15.79
N ALA A 76 0.05 -14.39 -15.71
CA ALA A 76 0.08 -15.59 -14.88
C ALA A 76 0.05 -15.22 -13.40
N PHE A 77 0.79 -14.18 -12.99
CA PHE A 77 0.78 -13.66 -11.62
C PHE A 77 -0.59 -13.10 -11.25
N SER A 78 -1.17 -12.23 -12.09
CA SER A 78 -2.52 -11.70 -11.90
C SER A 78 -3.57 -12.81 -11.77
N LYS A 79 -3.51 -13.81 -12.64
CA LYS A 79 -4.42 -14.98 -12.62
C LYS A 79 -4.28 -15.77 -11.31
N LEU A 80 -3.06 -15.99 -10.83
CA LEU A 80 -2.81 -16.70 -9.58
C LEU A 80 -3.40 -15.94 -8.38
N LEU A 81 -3.20 -14.63 -8.31
CA LEU A 81 -3.77 -13.77 -7.27
C LEU A 81 -5.30 -13.83 -7.28
N ASN A 82 -5.91 -13.58 -8.45
CA ASN A 82 -7.37 -13.57 -8.60
C ASN A 82 -8.01 -14.91 -8.25
N ALA A 83 -7.36 -16.03 -8.57
CA ALA A 83 -7.84 -17.38 -8.22
C ALA A 83 -7.86 -17.62 -6.69
N ASN A 84 -7.15 -16.81 -5.91
CA ASN A 84 -7.10 -16.88 -4.45
C ASN A 84 -7.76 -15.67 -3.76
N GLY A 85 -8.61 -14.91 -4.48
CA GLY A 85 -9.35 -13.78 -3.91
C GLY A 85 -8.52 -12.52 -3.67
N LEU A 86 -7.30 -12.48 -4.20
CA LEU A 86 -6.37 -11.34 -4.06
C LEU A 86 -6.32 -10.52 -5.35
N SER A 87 -6.13 -9.20 -5.23
CA SER A 87 -5.79 -8.34 -6.36
C SER A 87 -4.33 -7.90 -6.31
N PHE A 88 -3.76 -7.56 -7.46
CA PHE A 88 -2.45 -6.92 -7.53
C PHE A 88 -2.61 -5.41 -7.48
N THR A 89 -2.27 -4.78 -6.36
CA THR A 89 -2.49 -3.34 -6.17
C THR A 89 -1.19 -2.55 -6.28
N ALA A 90 -0.12 -2.99 -5.65
CA ALA A 90 1.15 -2.26 -5.61
C ALA A 90 2.37 -3.16 -5.81
N SER A 91 3.50 -2.57 -6.11
CA SER A 91 4.78 -3.27 -6.21
C SER A 91 5.92 -2.39 -5.74
N HIS A 92 6.75 -2.91 -4.83
CA HIS A 92 8.08 -2.37 -4.59
C HIS A 92 8.98 -2.72 -5.77
N CYS A 93 9.22 -1.74 -6.61
CA CYS A 93 10.04 -1.85 -7.80
C CYS A 93 10.74 -0.52 -8.06
N GLY A 94 11.98 -0.54 -8.50
CA GLY A 94 12.71 0.69 -8.75
C GLY A 94 14.03 0.47 -9.45
N HIS A 95 14.58 1.58 -9.94
CA HIS A 95 15.88 1.62 -10.56
C HIS A 95 16.71 2.77 -9.95
N PRO A 96 18.01 2.59 -9.69
CA PRO A 96 18.88 3.66 -9.19
C PRO A 96 18.86 4.88 -10.10
N LEU A 97 19.16 6.06 -9.54
CA LEU A 97 19.31 7.29 -10.31
C LEU A 97 20.38 7.10 -11.37
N PRO A 98 20.07 7.19 -12.69
CA PRO A 98 21.06 7.03 -13.75
C PRO A 98 22.01 8.23 -13.82
N ASP A 99 23.19 7.97 -14.31
CA ASP A 99 24.03 9.01 -14.84
C ASP A 99 23.48 9.48 -16.21
N LYS A 100 23.94 10.62 -16.70
CA LYS A 100 23.38 11.24 -17.91
C LYS A 100 23.42 10.32 -19.13
N GLU A 101 24.50 9.56 -19.26
CA GLU A 101 24.73 8.62 -20.35
C GLU A 101 23.80 7.39 -20.30
N GLN A 102 23.30 7.07 -19.12
CA GLN A 102 22.41 5.92 -18.86
C GLN A 102 20.93 6.30 -18.87
N TRP A 103 20.61 7.59 -18.97
CA TRP A 103 19.25 8.08 -18.84
C TRP A 103 18.26 7.40 -19.79
N GLU A 104 18.56 7.36 -21.07
CA GLU A 104 17.69 6.76 -22.09
C GLU A 104 17.47 5.26 -21.84
N ALA A 105 18.53 4.51 -21.51
CA ALA A 105 18.44 3.10 -21.19
C ALA A 105 17.59 2.84 -19.94
N THR A 106 17.75 3.69 -18.91
CA THR A 106 16.93 3.61 -17.69
C THR A 106 15.46 3.94 -17.97
N MET A 107 15.18 4.93 -18.80
CA MET A 107 13.79 5.25 -19.18
C MET A 107 13.14 4.15 -20.01
N GLN A 108 13.89 3.45 -20.88
CA GLN A 108 13.41 2.26 -21.58
C GLN A 108 13.15 1.09 -20.63
N TRP A 109 13.98 0.90 -19.60
CA TRP A 109 13.72 -0.09 -18.56
C TRP A 109 12.40 0.25 -17.81
N TRP A 110 12.14 1.54 -17.52
CA TRP A 110 10.88 1.95 -16.93
C TRP A 110 9.69 1.68 -17.84
N ASP A 111 9.80 1.90 -19.14
CA ASP A 111 8.72 1.58 -20.09
C ASP A 111 8.34 0.09 -20.02
N GLN A 112 9.34 -0.81 -19.99
CA GLN A 112 9.10 -2.24 -19.84
C GLN A 112 8.54 -2.62 -18.46
N CYS A 113 9.03 -1.98 -17.42
CA CYS A 113 8.54 -2.18 -16.05
C CYS A 113 7.07 -1.78 -15.94
N ILE A 114 6.73 -0.59 -16.41
CA ILE A 114 5.37 -0.03 -16.36
C ILE A 114 4.40 -0.89 -17.19
N ASP A 115 4.78 -1.30 -18.41
CA ASP A 115 3.97 -2.22 -19.24
C ASP A 115 3.66 -3.53 -18.50
N ALA A 116 4.67 -4.16 -17.90
CA ALA A 116 4.47 -5.39 -17.14
C ALA A 116 3.52 -5.20 -15.94
N HIS A 117 3.63 -4.08 -15.23
CA HIS A 117 2.76 -3.75 -14.11
C HIS A 117 1.32 -3.46 -14.56
N ALA A 118 1.14 -2.73 -15.66
CA ALA A 118 -0.17 -2.49 -16.26
C ALA A 118 -0.87 -3.78 -16.66
N ARG A 119 -0.16 -4.68 -17.34
CA ARG A 119 -0.66 -6.01 -17.76
C ARG A 119 -0.99 -6.91 -16.58
N ALA A 120 -0.28 -6.77 -15.47
CA ALA A 120 -0.61 -7.49 -14.23
C ALA A 120 -1.78 -6.86 -13.45
N GLY A 121 -2.19 -5.62 -13.78
CA GLY A 121 -3.29 -4.91 -13.14
C GLY A 121 -2.90 -4.09 -11.91
N ALA A 122 -1.61 -3.75 -11.77
CA ALA A 122 -1.13 -2.90 -10.68
C ALA A 122 -1.67 -1.46 -10.81
N LYS A 123 -1.96 -0.84 -9.66
CA LYS A 123 -2.35 0.56 -9.56
C LYS A 123 -1.17 1.46 -9.18
N TYR A 124 -0.18 0.90 -8.50
CA TYR A 124 0.96 1.63 -7.95
C TYR A 124 2.28 0.92 -8.24
N ILE A 125 3.29 1.70 -8.55
CA ILE A 125 4.70 1.28 -8.51
C ILE A 125 5.41 2.17 -7.50
N VAL A 126 6.06 1.56 -6.53
CA VAL A 126 6.69 2.27 -5.41
C VAL A 126 8.18 1.95 -5.39
N GLN A 127 9.02 2.98 -5.50
CA GLN A 127 10.45 2.82 -5.25
C GLN A 127 10.72 2.81 -3.75
N ALA A 128 11.22 1.68 -3.25
CA ALA A 128 11.36 1.43 -1.81
C ALA A 128 12.67 2.00 -1.21
N SER A 129 13.61 2.46 -2.02
CA SER A 129 14.87 3.02 -1.54
C SER A 129 15.59 3.80 -2.62
N MET A 130 16.51 4.65 -2.21
CA MET A 130 17.50 5.31 -3.08
C MET A 130 18.87 4.64 -2.92
N ASP A 131 19.75 4.82 -3.90
CA ASP A 131 21.17 4.51 -3.74
C ASP A 131 21.89 5.62 -2.95
N LYS A 132 23.22 5.50 -2.80
CA LYS A 132 24.03 6.45 -2.03
C LYS A 132 23.89 7.91 -2.51
N LYS A 133 23.56 8.13 -3.78
CA LYS A 133 23.38 9.48 -4.35
C LYS A 133 22.20 10.20 -3.68
N GLY A 134 21.12 9.51 -3.33
CA GLY A 134 19.96 10.12 -2.65
C GLY A 134 20.22 10.61 -1.23
N TYR A 135 21.33 10.21 -0.62
CA TYR A 135 21.67 10.54 0.77
C TYR A 135 22.86 11.51 0.93
N GLY A 136 23.52 11.88 -0.17
CA GLY A 136 24.79 12.62 -0.14
C GLY A 136 24.65 14.14 0.04
N SER A 137 23.80 14.78 -0.76
CA SER A 137 23.60 16.23 -0.77
C SER A 137 22.19 16.60 -1.24
N LEU A 138 21.73 17.84 -0.95
CA LEU A 138 20.45 18.34 -1.51
C LEU A 138 20.50 18.43 -3.05
N ALA A 139 21.66 18.71 -3.64
CA ALA A 139 21.83 18.75 -5.09
C ALA A 139 21.59 17.38 -5.75
N ASP A 140 22.10 16.31 -5.14
CA ASP A 140 21.85 14.95 -5.61
C ASP A 140 20.41 14.49 -5.34
N LEU A 141 19.87 14.87 -4.18
CA LEU A 141 18.48 14.59 -3.85
C LEU A 141 17.50 15.31 -4.81
N LYS A 142 17.86 16.53 -5.25
CA LYS A 142 17.10 17.24 -6.29
C LYS A 142 17.04 16.45 -7.61
N ARG A 143 18.19 15.86 -8.00
CA ARG A 143 18.23 15.00 -9.19
C ARG A 143 17.32 13.76 -9.05
N TYR A 144 17.24 13.19 -7.84
CA TYR A 144 16.28 12.12 -7.54
C TYR A 144 14.83 12.60 -7.64
N CYS A 145 14.49 13.78 -7.13
CA CYS A 145 13.15 14.34 -7.25
C CYS A 145 12.78 14.57 -8.73
N ASP A 146 13.69 15.10 -9.55
CA ASP A 146 13.45 15.29 -10.98
C ASP A 146 13.29 13.94 -11.71
N TYR A 147 14.08 12.94 -11.35
CA TYR A 147 13.97 11.59 -11.86
C TYR A 147 12.62 10.96 -11.49
N PHE A 148 12.17 11.06 -10.24
CA PHE A 148 10.88 10.56 -9.79
C PHE A 148 9.72 11.26 -10.50
N ASN A 149 9.80 12.56 -10.72
CA ASN A 149 8.81 13.29 -11.50
C ASN A 149 8.72 12.75 -12.96
N ALA A 150 9.87 12.46 -13.58
CA ALA A 150 9.90 11.90 -14.94
C ALA A 150 9.32 10.48 -14.99
N VAL A 151 9.63 9.64 -14.01
CA VAL A 151 9.05 8.28 -13.89
C VAL A 151 7.55 8.35 -13.61
N GLY A 152 7.14 9.24 -12.70
CA GLY A 152 5.73 9.43 -12.36
C GLY A 152 4.89 9.89 -13.55
N GLU A 153 5.43 10.74 -14.41
CA GLU A 153 4.78 11.13 -15.66
C GLU A 153 4.54 9.94 -16.60
N LYS A 154 5.56 9.06 -16.74
CA LYS A 154 5.41 7.82 -17.53
C LYS A 154 4.38 6.86 -16.94
N CYS A 155 4.40 6.66 -15.62
CA CYS A 155 3.42 5.82 -14.93
C CYS A 155 1.98 6.36 -15.13
N ASN A 156 1.78 7.67 -14.99
CA ASN A 156 0.48 8.30 -15.17
C ASN A 156 -0.08 8.11 -16.59
N ALA A 157 0.78 8.07 -17.63
CA ALA A 157 0.36 7.82 -19.02
C ALA A 157 -0.28 6.44 -19.20
N GLU A 158 0.10 5.46 -18.35
CA GLU A 158 -0.46 4.10 -18.33
C GLU A 158 -1.48 3.87 -17.19
N GLY A 159 -1.92 4.96 -16.54
CA GLY A 159 -2.91 4.89 -15.45
C GLY A 159 -2.39 4.33 -14.14
N ILE A 160 -1.06 4.27 -13.96
CA ILE A 160 -0.39 3.80 -12.74
C ILE A 160 0.13 5.02 -11.96
N ARG A 161 0.02 4.99 -10.64
CA ARG A 161 0.60 6.00 -9.75
C ARG A 161 2.01 5.57 -9.35
N PHE A 162 2.98 6.48 -9.50
CA PHE A 162 4.33 6.28 -8.99
C PHE A 162 4.45 6.84 -7.59
N GLY A 163 5.24 6.15 -6.73
CA GLY A 163 5.48 6.60 -5.37
C GLY A 163 6.85 6.26 -4.83
N TYR A 164 7.13 6.82 -3.66
CA TYR A 164 8.33 6.55 -2.88
C TYR A 164 7.96 6.08 -1.47
N HIS A 165 8.63 5.03 -0.99
CA HIS A 165 8.51 4.47 0.36
C HIS A 165 9.70 4.90 1.21
N ASN A 166 9.44 5.36 2.44
CA ASN A 166 10.47 5.82 3.36
C ASN A 166 10.98 4.72 4.29
N HIS A 167 12.24 4.88 4.70
CA HIS A 167 12.82 4.32 5.90
C HIS A 167 13.15 5.43 6.92
N ASP A 168 13.96 5.13 7.93
CA ASP A 168 14.36 6.10 8.96
C ASP A 168 15.35 7.16 8.46
N LYS A 169 16.20 6.81 7.49
CA LYS A 169 17.27 7.69 6.96
C LYS A 169 16.75 8.92 6.21
N GLU A 170 15.57 8.84 5.64
CA GLU A 170 14.93 9.97 4.96
C GLU A 170 14.60 11.11 5.93
N PHE A 171 14.48 10.81 7.23
CA PHE A 171 14.20 11.80 8.28
C PHE A 171 15.46 12.44 8.89
N GLU A 172 16.66 12.02 8.48
CA GLU A 172 17.90 12.69 8.79
C GLU A 172 18.07 13.96 7.96
N GLU A 173 18.83 14.93 8.51
CA GLU A 173 19.16 16.16 7.80
C GLU A 173 20.36 15.98 6.86
N VAL A 174 20.32 16.68 5.73
CA VAL A 174 21.44 16.93 4.84
C VAL A 174 21.41 18.41 4.45
N ASP A 175 22.56 19.07 4.49
CA ASP A 175 22.68 20.51 4.19
C ASP A 175 21.65 21.40 4.96
N GLY A 176 21.29 21.01 6.19
CA GLY A 176 20.37 21.75 7.06
C GLY A 176 18.89 21.54 6.76
N MET A 177 18.51 20.54 5.96
CA MET A 177 17.13 20.20 5.66
C MET A 177 16.88 18.70 5.82
N VAL A 178 15.73 18.31 6.36
CA VAL A 178 15.29 16.91 6.41
C VAL A 178 15.05 16.42 4.98
N ARG A 179 15.65 15.28 4.60
CA ARG A 179 15.56 14.75 3.23
C ARG A 179 14.11 14.49 2.79
N TYR A 180 13.31 13.92 3.67
CA TYR A 180 11.91 13.61 3.36
C TYR A 180 11.09 14.87 3.08
N ASP A 181 11.29 15.93 3.87
CA ASP A 181 10.65 17.23 3.64
C ASP A 181 11.08 17.81 2.29
N TYR A 182 12.37 17.72 1.96
CA TYR A 182 12.87 18.16 0.66
C TYR A 182 12.23 17.41 -0.49
N MET A 183 12.07 16.08 -0.38
CA MET A 183 11.42 15.26 -1.40
C MET A 183 9.95 15.65 -1.58
N LEU A 184 9.20 15.82 -0.47
CA LEU A 184 7.80 16.24 -0.49
C LEU A 184 7.60 17.61 -1.16
N GLN A 185 8.55 18.54 -0.97
CA GLN A 185 8.50 19.90 -1.53
C GLN A 185 8.99 19.98 -2.98
N ASN A 186 9.82 19.05 -3.45
CA ASN A 186 10.46 19.09 -4.76
C ASN A 186 9.96 18.02 -5.74
N THR A 187 8.94 17.24 -5.35
CA THR A 187 8.21 16.34 -6.25
C THR A 187 6.82 16.87 -6.54
N ASP A 188 6.40 16.72 -7.79
CA ASP A 188 5.07 17.09 -8.26
C ASP A 188 4.00 16.15 -7.64
N PRO A 189 3.03 16.64 -6.86
CA PRO A 189 2.01 15.81 -6.23
C PRO A 189 1.13 15.04 -7.23
N ASP A 190 0.99 15.53 -8.46
CA ASP A 190 0.25 14.85 -9.51
C ASP A 190 1.04 13.69 -10.12
N LYS A 191 2.36 13.66 -9.95
CA LYS A 191 3.27 12.65 -10.52
C LYS A 191 3.78 11.65 -9.48
N VAL A 192 4.04 12.12 -8.26
CA VAL A 192 4.67 11.32 -7.19
C VAL A 192 3.82 11.38 -5.92
N MET A 193 3.31 10.24 -5.49
CA MET A 193 2.75 10.07 -4.14
C MET A 193 3.80 9.53 -3.18
N PHE A 194 3.50 9.49 -1.91
CA PHE A 194 4.34 8.84 -0.90
C PHE A 194 3.60 7.68 -0.25
N GLN A 195 4.28 6.54 -0.18
CA GLN A 195 3.87 5.43 0.66
C GLN A 195 4.55 5.63 2.01
N LEU A 196 3.77 6.01 3.03
CA LEU A 196 4.32 6.25 4.36
C LEU A 196 4.42 4.94 5.15
N ASP A 197 5.64 4.56 5.53
CA ASP A 197 5.85 3.54 6.55
C ASP A 197 5.75 4.16 7.93
N LEU A 198 4.73 3.73 8.67
CA LEU A 198 4.37 4.29 9.99
C LEU A 198 5.40 3.95 11.07
N TYR A 199 6.07 2.81 10.98
CA TYR A 199 7.13 2.44 11.91
C TYR A 199 8.42 3.20 11.63
N TRP A 200 8.80 3.31 10.35
CA TRP A 200 10.05 3.97 9.99
C TRP A 200 10.03 5.49 10.22
N ILE A 201 8.88 6.16 10.04
CA ILE A 201 8.79 7.58 10.41
C ILE A 201 8.95 7.77 11.93
N MET A 202 8.35 6.92 12.75
CA MET A 202 8.52 6.93 14.20
C MET A 202 9.99 6.65 14.58
N LYS A 203 10.64 5.69 13.93
CA LYS A 203 12.07 5.38 14.13
C LYS A 203 12.97 6.55 13.72
N GLY A 204 12.59 7.30 12.70
CA GLY A 204 13.25 8.54 12.27
C GLY A 204 12.98 9.73 13.21
N GLY A 205 12.28 9.51 14.34
CA GLY A 205 12.02 10.54 15.36
C GLY A 205 10.99 11.57 14.92
N LYS A 206 10.07 11.21 14.01
CA LYS A 206 9.01 12.08 13.52
C LYS A 206 7.64 11.49 13.78
N GLU A 207 6.62 12.35 13.75
CA GLU A 207 5.22 12.00 13.98
C GLU A 207 4.45 11.99 12.65
N ALA A 208 3.86 10.84 12.28
CA ALA A 208 3.07 10.73 11.05
C ALA A 208 1.94 11.77 10.97
N THR A 209 1.26 12.02 12.10
CA THR A 209 0.17 12.99 12.19
C THR A 209 0.60 14.42 11.91
N ALA A 210 1.81 14.81 12.28
CA ALA A 210 2.38 16.13 11.96
C ALA A 210 2.67 16.26 10.44
N TYR A 211 3.18 15.18 9.82
CA TYR A 211 3.40 15.16 8.38
C TYR A 211 2.09 15.24 7.58
N PHE A 212 1.01 14.63 8.05
CA PHE A 212 -0.32 14.77 7.41
C PHE A 212 -0.85 16.20 7.44
N GLU A 213 -0.57 16.95 8.52
CA GLU A 213 -0.93 18.35 8.63
C GLU A 213 -0.07 19.25 7.74
N GLN A 214 1.22 18.97 7.65
CA GLN A 214 2.17 19.76 6.88
C GLN A 214 2.06 19.49 5.37
N TYR A 215 1.79 18.24 4.98
CA TYR A 215 1.74 17.77 3.59
C TYR A 215 0.43 17.00 3.31
N PRO A 216 -0.74 17.65 3.36
CA PRO A 216 -2.02 16.97 3.20
C PRO A 216 -2.14 16.34 1.80
N LYS A 217 -2.81 15.18 1.76
CA LYS A 217 -3.09 14.41 0.53
C LYS A 217 -1.86 13.84 -0.20
N ARG A 218 -0.69 13.80 0.45
CA ARG A 218 0.54 13.27 -0.16
C ARG A 218 0.77 11.77 0.11
N PHE A 219 0.04 11.14 1.07
CA PHE A 219 0.32 9.80 1.58
C PHE A 219 -0.80 8.82 1.22
N GLU A 220 -0.85 8.42 -0.08
CA GLU A 220 -1.93 7.59 -0.62
C GLU A 220 -1.89 6.14 -0.14
N LEU A 221 -0.69 5.59 0.09
CA LEU A 221 -0.48 4.25 0.63
C LEU A 221 0.18 4.31 2.01
N TRP A 222 -0.21 3.41 2.90
CA TRP A 222 0.47 3.26 4.18
C TRP A 222 0.99 1.86 4.37
N HIS A 223 2.28 1.74 4.72
CA HIS A 223 2.78 0.54 5.38
C HIS A 223 2.44 0.62 6.86
N VAL A 224 1.47 -0.21 7.27
CA VAL A 224 1.13 -0.39 8.67
C VAL A 224 2.07 -1.45 9.23
N LYS A 225 3.03 -0.99 10.01
CA LYS A 225 4.17 -1.75 10.49
C LYS A 225 4.46 -1.45 11.94
N ASP A 226 4.97 -2.42 12.67
CA ASP A 226 5.51 -2.33 14.02
C ASP A 226 6.91 -2.95 14.05
N GLU A 227 7.53 -3.05 15.21
CA GLU A 227 8.85 -3.69 15.37
C GLU A 227 8.82 -5.18 15.03
N MET A 228 7.73 -5.85 15.41
CA MET A 228 7.39 -7.24 15.09
C MET A 228 5.96 -7.26 14.52
N GLU A 229 5.09 -8.18 14.97
CA GLU A 229 3.67 -8.19 14.63
C GLU A 229 2.98 -6.90 15.15
N LEU A 230 1.96 -6.45 14.46
CA LEU A 230 1.23 -5.23 14.82
C LEU A 230 0.69 -5.28 16.25
N GLY A 231 0.93 -4.22 17.01
CA GLY A 231 0.50 -4.07 18.40
C GLY A 231 1.37 -4.78 19.43
N GLN A 232 2.41 -5.52 19.03
CA GLN A 232 3.24 -6.31 19.96
C GLN A 232 4.29 -5.47 20.69
N SER A 233 4.85 -4.44 20.05
CA SER A 233 5.89 -3.62 20.66
C SER A 233 5.36 -2.67 21.74
N GLY A 234 4.09 -2.28 21.64
CA GLY A 234 3.50 -1.20 22.45
C GLY A 234 4.05 0.19 22.12
N LYS A 235 4.86 0.33 21.05
CA LYS A 235 5.48 1.61 20.65
C LYS A 235 4.61 2.39 19.65
N MET A 236 3.75 1.66 18.90
CA MET A 236 2.91 2.24 17.86
C MET A 236 1.49 2.47 18.38
N ASP A 237 1.06 3.75 18.43
CA ASP A 237 -0.34 4.11 18.63
C ASP A 237 -0.97 4.44 17.28
N PHE A 238 -1.64 3.45 16.69
CA PHE A 238 -2.24 3.58 15.37
C PHE A 238 -3.53 4.41 15.36
N GLU A 239 -4.28 4.46 16.46
CA GLU A 239 -5.61 5.09 16.48
C GLU A 239 -5.58 6.58 16.08
N PRO A 240 -4.71 7.45 16.63
CA PRO A 240 -4.63 8.86 16.23
C PRO A 240 -4.16 9.01 14.77
N ILE A 241 -3.32 8.08 14.27
CA ILE A 241 -2.85 8.08 12.89
C ILE A 241 -4.03 7.81 11.94
N PHE A 242 -4.79 6.73 12.17
CA PHE A 242 -5.94 6.37 11.35
C PHE A 242 -7.07 7.41 11.38
N LYS A 243 -7.24 8.14 12.49
CA LYS A 243 -8.21 9.28 12.57
C LYS A 243 -7.90 10.40 11.57
N LYS A 244 -6.65 10.51 11.11
CA LYS A 244 -6.21 11.51 10.11
C LYS A 244 -6.04 10.93 8.70
N ALA A 245 -6.53 9.73 8.42
CA ALA A 245 -6.38 9.06 7.13
C ALA A 245 -6.91 9.90 5.95
N GLU A 246 -8.05 10.56 6.13
CA GLU A 246 -8.60 11.45 5.11
C GLU A 246 -7.70 12.66 4.84
N LEU A 247 -7.13 13.29 5.88
CA LEU A 247 -6.19 14.41 5.75
C LEU A 247 -4.93 13.97 5.00
N ALA A 248 -4.39 12.81 5.33
CA ALA A 248 -3.24 12.22 4.67
C ALA A 248 -3.48 11.91 3.18
N GLY A 249 -4.75 11.66 2.79
CA GLY A 249 -5.14 11.19 1.47
C GLY A 249 -5.00 9.68 1.29
N MET A 250 -5.00 8.93 2.41
CA MET A 250 -4.85 7.48 2.42
C MET A 250 -5.96 6.81 1.62
N LYS A 251 -5.58 5.89 0.76
CA LYS A 251 -6.46 5.06 -0.07
C LYS A 251 -6.39 3.59 0.31
N ASP A 252 -5.17 3.07 0.49
CA ASP A 252 -4.97 1.66 0.80
C ASP A 252 -3.95 1.49 1.94
N ILE A 253 -4.15 0.47 2.78
CA ILE A 253 -3.25 0.09 3.86
C ILE A 253 -2.66 -1.29 3.60
N ILE A 254 -1.37 -1.44 3.86
CA ILE A 254 -0.58 -2.62 3.56
C ILE A 254 0.16 -3.04 4.83
N VAL A 255 -0.09 -4.26 5.30
CA VAL A 255 0.67 -4.84 6.40
C VAL A 255 2.09 -5.15 5.93
N GLU A 256 3.09 -4.78 6.71
CA GLU A 256 4.45 -5.24 6.54
C GLU A 256 5.04 -5.72 7.87
N VAL A 257 5.64 -6.92 7.85
CA VAL A 257 6.34 -7.52 8.99
C VAL A 257 7.73 -7.97 8.51
N GLU A 258 8.80 -7.41 9.08
CA GLU A 258 10.18 -7.77 8.70
C GLU A 258 10.93 -8.55 9.77
N ARG A 259 10.50 -8.46 11.02
CA ARG A 259 10.99 -9.20 12.16
C ARG A 259 9.84 -9.98 12.79
N TYR A 260 10.09 -11.16 13.26
CA TYR A 260 9.04 -12.11 13.61
C TYR A 260 9.27 -12.70 15.01
N ASN A 261 8.21 -12.77 15.82
CA ASN A 261 8.16 -13.60 17.04
C ASN A 261 7.72 -15.04 16.71
N TYR A 262 7.09 -15.26 15.54
CA TYR A 262 6.53 -16.52 15.08
C TYR A 262 7.10 -16.88 13.69
N THR A 263 6.48 -17.80 12.98
CA THR A 263 6.79 -18.00 11.56
C THR A 263 6.29 -16.77 10.75
N PRO A 264 6.90 -16.44 9.59
CA PRO A 264 6.44 -15.30 8.80
C PRO A 264 4.95 -15.32 8.49
N LEU A 265 4.41 -16.46 8.07
CA LEU A 265 2.98 -16.61 7.77
C LEU A 265 2.09 -16.41 9.02
N GLU A 266 2.46 -16.96 10.17
CA GLU A 266 1.74 -16.71 11.41
C GLU A 266 1.83 -15.24 11.86
N SER A 267 2.98 -14.61 11.69
CA SER A 267 3.18 -13.21 12.04
C SER A 267 2.31 -12.25 11.20
N VAL A 268 2.17 -12.52 9.90
CA VAL A 268 1.28 -11.69 9.06
C VAL A 268 -0.20 -11.96 9.34
N GLU A 269 -0.58 -13.20 9.67
CA GLU A 269 -1.96 -13.54 10.09
C GLU A 269 -2.35 -12.81 11.38
N ARG A 270 -1.47 -12.77 12.38
CA ARG A 270 -1.68 -12.04 13.64
C ARG A 270 -1.78 -10.53 13.40
N SER A 271 -0.96 -9.99 12.51
CA SER A 271 -0.99 -8.57 12.14
C SER A 271 -2.27 -8.19 11.39
N LEU A 272 -2.77 -9.07 10.52
CA LEU A 272 -4.08 -8.88 9.89
C LEU A 272 -5.19 -8.88 10.94
N SER A 273 -5.21 -9.86 11.85
CA SER A 273 -6.21 -9.98 12.92
C SER A 273 -6.26 -8.71 13.77
N PHE A 274 -5.10 -8.14 14.14
CA PHE A 274 -5.01 -6.88 14.87
C PHE A 274 -5.76 -5.75 14.14
N LEU A 275 -5.58 -5.57 12.83
CA LEU A 275 -6.26 -4.54 12.06
C LEU A 275 -7.75 -4.84 11.85
N MET A 276 -8.11 -6.12 11.67
CA MET A 276 -9.50 -6.53 11.54
C MET A 276 -10.32 -6.24 12.80
N GLU A 277 -9.71 -6.38 13.98
CA GLU A 277 -10.33 -6.09 15.27
C GLU A 277 -10.35 -4.59 15.61
N ALA A 278 -9.43 -3.80 15.06
CA ALA A 278 -9.27 -2.38 15.36
C ALA A 278 -10.48 -1.55 14.90
N PRO A 279 -11.22 -0.87 15.80
CA PRO A 279 -12.45 -0.14 15.44
C PRO A 279 -12.20 1.14 14.62
N TYR A 280 -10.97 1.63 14.62
CA TYR A 280 -10.55 2.83 13.88
C TYR A 280 -10.12 2.53 12.42
N VAL A 281 -9.93 1.27 12.04
CA VAL A 281 -9.71 0.82 10.66
C VAL A 281 -11.09 0.61 10.01
N LYS A 282 -11.30 1.29 8.88
CA LYS A 282 -12.60 1.28 8.17
C LYS A 282 -12.49 0.51 6.87
#